data_1519d86507ac59162b7c7da5365dbdcc
#
_entry.id   1519d86507ac59162b7c7da5365dbdcc
#
_cell.length_a   1.000
_cell.length_b   1.000
_cell.length_c   1.000
_cell.angle_alpha   90.00
_cell.angle_beta   90.00
_cell.angle_gamma   90.00
#
_symmetry.space_group_name_H-M   'P 1'
#
loop_
_entity.id
_entity.type
_entity.pdbx_description
1 polymer ?
#
loop_
_entity_poly.entity_id
_entity_poly.type
_entity_poly.pdbx_seq_one_letter_code
_entity_poly.pdbx_strand_id
1 'polypeptide(L)'
;NVIMEQATLFEAMEAPRNQREARFMEFHRANPIVYRLWDQFTKEALAKGHRRVGSQMIIERIRWETTINIVDARPDGEALKINDHHKPYYARLWMKSNGRN
;
A
#
# COMPACT_ATOMS: atom_id res chain seq x y z
N ASN A 1 -12.92 -12.72 6.64
CA ASN A 1 -13.28 -11.47 7.28
C ASN A 1 -12.17 -10.44 7.07
N VAL A 2 -12.51 -9.33 6.45
CA VAL A 2 -11.54 -8.30 6.07
C VAL A 2 -10.82 -7.70 7.29
N ILE A 3 -11.53 -7.52 8.39
CA ILE A 3 -10.95 -6.97 9.61
C ILE A 3 -9.91 -7.92 10.19
N MET A 4 -10.18 -9.21 10.18
CA MET A 4 -9.24 -10.22 10.67
C MET A 4 -8.02 -10.34 9.77
N GLU A 5 -8.19 -10.20 8.45
CA GLU A 5 -7.07 -10.21 7.52
C GLU A 5 -6.12 -9.06 7.81
N GLN A 6 -6.64 -7.87 8.08
CA GLN A 6 -5.82 -6.73 8.42
C GLN A 6 -5.12 -6.88 9.75
N ALA A 7 -5.82 -7.39 10.75
CA ALA A 7 -5.21 -7.66 12.06
C ALA A 7 -4.06 -8.67 11.91
N THR A 8 -4.28 -9.74 11.15
CA THR A 8 -3.24 -10.73 10.88
C THR A 8 -2.05 -10.13 10.17
N LEU A 9 -2.30 -9.24 9.21
CA LEU A 9 -1.24 -8.57 8.48
C LEU A 9 -0.39 -7.71 9.41
N PHE A 10 -1.01 -6.96 10.32
CA PHE A 10 -0.28 -6.17 11.30
C PHE A 10 0.50 -7.04 12.29
N GLU A 11 -0.07 -8.15 12.72
CA GLU A 11 0.61 -9.08 13.61
C GLU A 11 1.84 -9.70 12.95
N ALA A 12 1.82 -9.89 11.64
CA ALA A 12 2.95 -10.42 10.90
C ALA A 12 4.06 -9.39 10.71
N MET A 13 3.78 -8.12 10.93
CA MET A 13 4.76 -7.05 10.83
C MET A 13 5.58 -6.96 12.11
N GLU A 14 6.89 -6.91 11.97
CA GLU A 14 7.76 -6.70 13.10
C GLU A 14 7.59 -5.28 13.67
N ALA A 15 8.01 -5.09 14.91
CA ALA A 15 8.04 -3.76 15.50
C ALA A 15 8.88 -2.81 14.64
N PRO A 16 8.48 -1.54 14.52
CA PRO A 16 9.23 -0.60 13.68
C PRO A 16 10.65 -0.41 14.18
N ARG A 17 11.60 -0.43 13.23
CA ARG A 17 13.02 -0.30 13.54
C ARG A 17 13.47 1.14 13.61
N ASN A 18 12.69 2.05 13.06
CA ASN A 18 13.01 3.48 13.07
C ASN A 18 11.74 4.29 12.90
N GLN A 19 11.90 5.60 12.94
CA GLN A 19 10.77 6.52 12.87
C GLN A 19 10.03 6.48 11.53
N ARG A 20 10.76 6.29 10.43
CA ARG A 20 10.13 6.18 9.10
C ARG A 20 9.23 4.96 9.01
N GLU A 21 9.69 3.84 9.54
CA GLU A 21 8.90 2.61 9.55
C GLU A 21 7.68 2.76 10.45
N ALA A 22 7.84 3.43 11.59
CA ALA A 22 6.72 3.71 12.48
C ALA A 22 5.66 4.56 11.79
N ARG A 23 6.08 5.58 11.03
CA ARG A 23 5.17 6.43 10.28
C ARG A 23 4.45 5.66 9.18
N PHE A 24 5.18 4.74 8.52
CA PHE A 24 4.56 3.89 7.51
C PHE A 24 3.49 2.99 8.13
N MET A 25 3.79 2.36 9.26
CA MET A 25 2.83 1.47 9.93
C MET A 25 1.58 2.23 10.35
N GLU A 26 1.75 3.43 10.88
CA GLU A 26 0.63 4.30 11.25
C GLU A 26 -0.21 4.69 10.03
N PHE A 27 0.45 5.10 8.95
CA PHE A 27 -0.22 5.45 7.70
C PHE A 27 -0.98 4.27 7.11
N HIS A 28 -0.35 3.10 7.08
CA HIS A 28 -0.98 1.88 6.57
C HIS A 28 -2.23 1.52 7.38
N ARG A 29 -2.15 1.65 8.70
CA ARG A 29 -3.29 1.38 9.58
C ARG A 29 -4.44 2.35 9.32
N ALA A 30 -4.12 3.62 9.14
CA ALA A 30 -5.12 4.66 8.93
C ALA A 30 -5.73 4.62 7.53
N ASN A 31 -5.00 4.11 6.54
CA ASN A 31 -5.40 4.13 5.13
C ASN A 31 -5.26 2.74 4.48
N PRO A 32 -6.09 1.77 4.87
CA PRO A 32 -5.97 0.41 4.33
C PRO A 32 -6.22 0.32 2.84
N ILE A 33 -6.94 1.28 2.26
CA ILE A 33 -7.21 1.31 0.83
C ILE A 33 -5.93 1.39 0.00
N VAL A 34 -4.88 2.04 0.53
CA VAL A 34 -3.62 2.19 -0.21
C VAL A 34 -2.98 0.83 -0.48
N TYR A 35 -2.95 -0.04 0.52
CA TYR A 35 -2.40 -1.37 0.31
C TYR A 35 -3.27 -2.23 -0.61
N ARG A 36 -4.59 -2.10 -0.52
CA ARG A 36 -5.48 -2.83 -1.43
C ARG A 36 -5.21 -2.43 -2.88
N LEU A 37 -5.02 -1.14 -3.14
CA LEU A 37 -4.71 -0.66 -4.48
C LEU A 37 -3.32 -1.09 -4.91
N TRP A 38 -2.36 -1.09 -4.00
CA TRP A 38 -1.02 -1.60 -4.28
C TRP A 38 -1.08 -3.05 -4.76
N ASP A 39 -1.80 -3.89 -4.04
CA ASP A 39 -1.99 -5.28 -4.39
C ASP A 39 -2.71 -5.43 -5.74
N GLN A 40 -3.80 -4.69 -5.92
CA GLN A 40 -4.59 -4.74 -7.15
C GLN A 40 -3.76 -4.37 -8.38
N PHE A 41 -3.06 -3.25 -8.34
CA PHE A 41 -2.31 -2.77 -9.49
C PHE A 41 -1.07 -3.62 -9.78
N THR A 42 -0.44 -4.13 -8.74
CA THR A 42 0.70 -5.05 -8.92
C THR A 42 0.23 -6.33 -9.59
N LYS A 43 -0.86 -6.92 -9.12
CA LYS A 43 -1.41 -8.14 -9.71
C LYS A 43 -1.90 -7.91 -11.13
N GLU A 44 -2.48 -6.76 -11.41
CA GLU A 44 -2.91 -6.40 -12.76
C GLU A 44 -1.71 -6.37 -13.72
N ALA A 45 -0.63 -5.73 -13.31
CA ALA A 45 0.57 -5.65 -14.14
C ALA A 45 1.18 -7.04 -14.38
N LEU A 46 1.25 -7.85 -13.34
CA LEU A 46 1.78 -9.22 -13.47
C LEU A 46 0.90 -10.08 -14.38
N ALA A 47 -0.42 -9.93 -14.28
CA ALA A 47 -1.36 -10.68 -15.12
C ALA A 47 -1.22 -10.31 -16.59
N LYS A 48 -0.77 -9.10 -16.90
CA LYS A 48 -0.52 -8.64 -18.26
C LYS A 48 0.87 -9.01 -18.77
N GLY A 49 1.64 -9.76 -18.00
CA GLY A 49 2.92 -10.30 -18.44
C GLY A 49 4.14 -9.50 -18.03
N HIS A 50 3.97 -8.45 -17.25
CA HIS A 50 5.11 -7.67 -16.77
C HIS A 50 5.80 -8.40 -15.63
N ARG A 51 7.10 -8.62 -15.75
CA ARG A 51 7.87 -9.34 -14.73
C ARG A 51 8.35 -8.43 -13.60
N ARG A 52 8.55 -7.15 -13.92
CA ARG A 52 8.99 -6.15 -12.95
C ARG A 52 8.00 -5.00 -12.96
N VAL A 53 7.54 -4.65 -11.77
CA VAL A 53 6.63 -3.55 -11.58
C VAL A 53 7.30 -2.55 -10.66
N GLY A 54 7.57 -1.35 -11.16
CA GLY A 54 8.25 -0.32 -10.38
C GLY A 54 7.36 0.25 -9.28
N SER A 55 7.91 0.37 -8.08
CA SER A 55 7.20 0.95 -6.94
C SER A 55 6.71 2.36 -7.24
N GLN A 56 7.51 3.13 -7.98
CA GLN A 56 7.14 4.50 -8.34
C GLN A 56 5.89 4.51 -9.22
N MET A 57 5.81 3.61 -10.19
CA MET A 57 4.63 3.52 -11.05
C MET A 57 3.39 3.16 -10.25
N ILE A 58 3.51 2.21 -9.34
CA ILE A 58 2.39 1.78 -8.51
C ILE A 58 1.89 2.92 -7.63
N ILE A 59 2.80 3.64 -6.95
CA ILE A 59 2.39 4.72 -6.06
C ILE A 59 1.76 5.89 -6.83
N GLU A 60 2.25 6.18 -8.03
CA GLU A 60 1.65 7.22 -8.88
C GLU A 60 0.25 6.81 -9.34
N ARG A 61 0.06 5.54 -9.67
CA ARG A 61 -1.26 5.04 -10.03
C ARG A 61 -2.22 5.13 -8.84
N ILE A 62 -1.76 4.83 -7.65
CA ILE A 62 -2.57 4.95 -6.45
C ILE A 62 -2.94 6.41 -6.19
N ARG A 63 -2.00 7.33 -6.37
CA ARG A 63 -2.26 8.76 -6.24
C ARG A 63 -3.34 9.21 -7.23
N TRP A 64 -3.25 8.75 -8.46
CA TRP A 64 -4.27 9.04 -9.48
C TRP A 64 -5.64 8.53 -9.03
N GLU A 65 -5.72 7.27 -8.64
CA GLU A 65 -6.98 6.65 -8.26
C GLU A 65 -7.63 7.34 -7.06
N THR A 66 -6.84 7.63 -6.03
CA THR A 66 -7.37 8.24 -4.81
C THR A 66 -7.69 9.73 -4.97
N THR A 67 -7.09 10.39 -5.94
CA THR A 67 -7.34 11.80 -6.21
C THR A 67 -8.48 12.00 -7.21
N ILE A 68 -8.52 11.19 -8.25
CA ILE A 68 -9.42 11.40 -9.39
C ILE A 68 -10.65 10.50 -9.31
N ASN A 69 -10.47 9.21 -9.06
CA ASN A 69 -11.56 8.23 -9.19
C ASN A 69 -12.24 7.87 -7.87
N ILE A 70 -11.51 7.90 -6.75
CA ILE A 70 -12.04 7.49 -5.45
C ILE A 70 -12.13 8.71 -4.54
N VAL A 71 -13.09 9.57 -4.80
CA VAL A 71 -13.25 10.82 -4.04
C VAL A 71 -13.54 10.54 -2.57
N ASP A 72 -14.32 9.50 -2.29
CA ASP A 72 -14.73 9.15 -0.93
C ASP A 72 -13.65 8.44 -0.11
N ALA A 73 -12.49 8.20 -0.70
CA ALA A 73 -11.36 7.66 0.04
C ALA A 73 -10.77 8.67 1.03
N ARG A 74 -11.24 9.92 0.97
CA ARG A 74 -10.71 11.02 1.77
C ARG A 74 -11.76 11.45 2.81
N PRO A 75 -11.53 11.17 4.10
CA PRO A 75 -12.52 11.49 5.14
C PRO A 75 -12.81 12.97 5.28
N ASP A 76 -11.86 13.83 4.95
CA ASP A 76 -11.99 15.29 5.09
C ASP A 76 -12.20 16.01 3.76
N GLY A 77 -12.33 15.28 2.67
CA GLY A 77 -12.48 15.85 1.34
C GLY A 77 -11.20 16.34 0.70
N GLU A 78 -10.08 16.25 1.39
CA GLU A 78 -8.79 16.62 0.85
C GLU A 78 -8.09 15.45 0.15
N ALA A 79 -7.15 15.75 -0.74
CA ALA A 79 -6.39 14.73 -1.44
C ALA A 79 -5.56 13.91 -0.45
N LEU A 80 -5.64 12.60 -0.57
CA LEU A 80 -4.81 11.72 0.24
C LEU A 80 -3.35 11.90 -0.13
N LYS A 81 -2.54 12.29 0.84
CA LYS A 81 -1.11 12.50 0.63
C LYS A 81 -0.35 11.24 0.97
N ILE A 82 0.30 10.66 -0.02
CA ILE A 82 1.11 9.47 0.16
C ILE A 82 2.57 9.85 0.04
N ASN A 83 3.31 9.70 1.13
CA ASN A 83 4.72 10.04 1.16
C ASN A 83 5.54 9.00 0.38
N ASP A 84 6.45 9.45 -0.48
CA ASP A 84 7.33 8.55 -1.24
C ASP A 84 8.16 7.63 -0.35
N HIS A 85 8.43 8.02 0.89
CA HIS A 85 9.17 7.20 1.84
C HIS A 85 8.43 5.90 2.18
N HIS A 86 7.14 5.81 1.90
CA HIS A 86 6.35 4.59 2.14
C HIS A 86 6.53 3.52 1.06
N LYS A 87 7.03 3.90 -0.13
CA LYS A 87 7.19 2.96 -1.25
C LYS A 87 7.94 1.68 -0.89
N PRO A 88 9.15 1.76 -0.32
CA PRO A 88 9.90 0.53 -0.05
C PRO A 88 9.20 -0.36 0.97
N TYR A 89 8.47 0.22 1.89
CA TYR A 89 7.74 -0.55 2.90
C TYR A 89 6.56 -1.28 2.29
N TYR A 90 5.80 -0.63 1.41
CA TYR A 90 4.71 -1.29 0.69
C TYR A 90 5.23 -2.40 -0.21
N ALA A 91 6.31 -2.14 -0.92
CA ALA A 91 6.91 -3.15 -1.79
C ALA A 91 7.33 -4.40 -1.01
N ARG A 92 8.00 -4.22 0.13
CA ARG A 92 8.40 -5.34 0.98
C ARG A 92 7.21 -6.07 1.57
N LEU A 93 6.21 -5.32 2.03
CA LEU A 93 5.00 -5.91 2.59
C LEU A 93 4.29 -6.76 1.54
N TRP A 94 4.18 -6.25 0.32
CA TRP A 94 3.54 -6.99 -0.76
C TRP A 94 4.31 -8.27 -1.10
N MET A 95 5.64 -8.19 -1.21
CA MET A 95 6.48 -9.34 -1.48
C MET A 95 6.32 -10.41 -0.40
N LYS A 96 6.35 -9.99 0.85
CA LYS A 96 6.19 -10.89 1.98
C LYS A 96 4.81 -11.54 2.00
N SER A 97 3.77 -10.76 1.76
CA SER A 97 2.38 -11.24 1.79
C SER A 97 2.06 -12.19 0.64
N ASN A 98 2.80 -12.10 -0.46
CA ASN A 98 2.57 -12.92 -1.65
C ASN A 98 3.64 -13.99 -1.85
N GLY A 99 4.48 -14.23 -0.84
CA GLY A 99 5.50 -15.27 -0.87
C GLY A 99 6.61 -15.03 -1.88
N ARG A 100 6.86 -13.79 -2.25
CA ARG A 100 7.88 -13.42 -3.24
C ARG A 100 9.04 -12.69 -2.54
N ASN A 101 10.00 -13.42 -2.09
CA ASN A 101 11.21 -12.86 -1.48
C ASN A 101 12.39 -12.92 -2.43
#